data_d45865dc0e46cae54bf6a3ea9e6914df
#
_entry.id   d45865dc0e46cae54bf6a3ea9e6914df
#
_cell.length_a   1.000
_cell.length_b   1.000
_cell.length_c   1.000
_cell.angle_alpha   90.00
_cell.angle_beta   90.00
_cell.angle_gamma   90.00
#
_symmetry.space_group_name_H-M   'P 1'
#
loop_
_entity.id
_entity.type
_entity.pdbx_description
1 polymer ?
#
loop_
_entity_poly.entity_id
_entity_poly.type
_entity_poly.pdbx_seq_one_letter_code
_entity_poly.pdbx_strand_id
1 'polypeptide(L)'
;MMDEKLNFSYLFGSNAPYIEELYEKFLDNPESVDEKWKQYFTDLSKQPGAVAVDVAHTPIRESFATLAKKKIAAAVAGGVDEAMMKKQVSVLRLISAYRIQGVGAAQLDPLKRIPPQNIEALDPKFHGLSDADMALQFNMGEGDFSGQGKLPLSQIISNLKQTYCGHIAVEYIYIPNTEERRWVRNYFESVLSTPSYNVEQKRRILKEMTAAETLERYLHTKYVGQKRFGVEGGESAIAGLNYLIQNAGKDGVEEVIIGMAHRGLSLIHI
;
A
#
# COMPACT_ATOMS: atom_id res chain seq x y z
N MET A 1 -25.91 -40.67 23.70
CA MET A 1 -24.65 -39.93 23.35
C MET A 1 -23.49 -40.85 22.93
N MET A 2 -23.44 -42.11 23.33
CA MET A 2 -22.39 -43.04 22.86
C MET A 2 -22.85 -43.85 21.62
N ASP A 3 -24.14 -44.11 21.48
CA ASP A 3 -24.73 -44.82 20.30
C ASP A 3 -24.76 -43.95 19.05
N GLU A 4 -24.91 -42.63 19.17
CA GLU A 4 -24.83 -41.70 18.02
C GLU A 4 -23.41 -41.63 17.41
N LYS A 5 -22.35 -41.81 18.23
CA LYS A 5 -20.97 -41.81 17.73
C LYS A 5 -20.60 -43.09 16.98
N LEU A 6 -21.27 -44.18 17.24
CA LEU A 6 -21.06 -45.45 16.55
C LEU A 6 -21.65 -45.48 15.12
N ASN A 7 -22.72 -44.71 14.87
CA ASN A 7 -23.29 -44.54 13.52
C ASN A 7 -22.42 -43.74 12.55
N PHE A 8 -21.53 -42.89 13.05
CA PHE A 8 -20.59 -42.12 12.23
C PHE A 8 -19.26 -42.84 11.94
N SER A 9 -18.98 -43.94 12.62
CA SER A 9 -17.73 -44.70 12.49
C SER A 9 -17.50 -45.30 11.10
N TYR A 10 -18.56 -45.59 10.36
CA TYR A 10 -18.46 -46.12 8.99
C TYR A 10 -18.11 -45.07 7.94
N LEU A 11 -18.31 -43.79 8.23
CA LEU A 11 -18.04 -42.68 7.31
C LEU A 11 -16.60 -42.18 7.40
N PHE A 12 -15.85 -42.56 8.43
CA PHE A 12 -14.48 -42.10 8.65
C PHE A 12 -13.47 -43.23 8.41
N GLY A 13 -12.67 -43.08 7.36
CA GLY A 13 -11.59 -44.01 7.06
C GLY A 13 -11.41 -44.23 5.55
N SER A 14 -10.67 -45.26 5.19
CA SER A 14 -10.37 -45.64 3.80
C SER A 14 -11.60 -45.96 2.94
N ASN A 15 -12.77 -46.13 3.54
CA ASN A 15 -14.03 -46.49 2.87
C ASN A 15 -14.90 -45.28 2.50
N ALA A 16 -14.54 -44.05 2.94
CA ALA A 16 -15.34 -42.85 2.65
C ALA A 16 -15.59 -42.64 1.14
N PRO A 17 -14.58 -42.76 0.25
CA PRO A 17 -14.81 -42.61 -1.19
C PRO A 17 -15.79 -43.65 -1.78
N TYR A 18 -15.78 -44.87 -1.26
CA TYR A 18 -16.68 -45.94 -1.71
C TYR A 18 -18.13 -45.65 -1.28
N ILE A 19 -18.31 -45.19 -0.05
CA ILE A 19 -19.63 -44.83 0.47
C ILE A 19 -20.17 -43.59 -0.26
N GLU A 20 -19.33 -42.62 -0.59
CA GLU A 20 -19.70 -41.44 -1.39
C GLU A 20 -20.17 -41.85 -2.80
N GLU A 21 -19.46 -42.78 -3.45
CA GLU A 21 -19.87 -43.32 -4.76
C GLU A 21 -21.23 -44.05 -4.69
N LEU A 22 -21.48 -44.84 -3.64
CA LEU A 22 -22.78 -45.49 -3.41
C LEU A 22 -23.89 -44.45 -3.16
N TYR A 23 -23.61 -43.42 -2.42
CA TYR A 23 -24.56 -42.34 -2.15
C TYR A 23 -24.93 -41.58 -3.42
N GLU A 24 -23.96 -41.26 -4.28
CA GLU A 24 -24.23 -40.65 -5.56
C GLU A 24 -25.10 -41.53 -6.48
N LYS A 25 -24.83 -42.85 -6.52
CA LYS A 25 -25.68 -43.80 -7.23
C LYS A 25 -27.12 -43.83 -6.68
N PHE A 26 -27.26 -43.72 -5.35
CA PHE A 26 -28.57 -43.65 -4.71
C PHE A 26 -29.29 -42.33 -5.05
N LEU A 27 -28.60 -41.21 -5.13
CA LEU A 27 -29.19 -39.91 -5.54
C LEU A 27 -29.70 -39.96 -6.98
N ASP A 28 -28.97 -40.64 -7.89
CA ASP A 28 -29.36 -40.79 -9.29
C ASP A 28 -30.54 -41.79 -9.46
N ASN A 29 -30.45 -42.93 -8.78
CA ASN A 29 -31.49 -43.94 -8.78
C ASN A 29 -31.48 -44.76 -7.49
N PRO A 30 -32.43 -44.55 -6.59
CA PRO A 30 -32.50 -45.28 -5.32
C PRO A 30 -32.49 -46.82 -5.41
N GLU A 31 -32.90 -47.38 -6.57
CA GLU A 31 -32.90 -48.81 -6.81
C GLU A 31 -31.53 -49.36 -7.30
N SER A 32 -30.55 -48.51 -7.50
CA SER A 32 -29.21 -48.89 -7.97
C SER A 32 -28.28 -49.40 -6.87
N VAL A 33 -28.70 -49.28 -5.62
CA VAL A 33 -27.91 -49.67 -4.45
C VAL A 33 -28.60 -50.80 -3.67
N ASP A 34 -27.82 -51.57 -2.91
CA ASP A 34 -28.32 -52.64 -2.05
C ASP A 34 -29.35 -52.10 -1.04
N GLU A 35 -30.38 -52.93 -0.71
CA GLU A 35 -31.51 -52.56 0.16
C GLU A 35 -31.04 -52.01 1.53
N LYS A 36 -29.91 -52.51 2.07
CA LYS A 36 -29.31 -52.00 3.31
C LYS A 36 -28.81 -50.54 3.17
N TRP A 37 -28.16 -50.24 2.04
CA TRP A 37 -27.66 -48.88 1.78
C TRP A 37 -28.80 -47.91 1.42
N LYS A 38 -29.80 -48.39 0.69
CA LYS A 38 -31.02 -47.66 0.39
C LYS A 38 -31.73 -47.21 1.66
N GLN A 39 -31.92 -48.11 2.61
CA GLN A 39 -32.54 -47.80 3.90
C GLN A 39 -31.69 -46.84 4.71
N TYR A 40 -30.38 -47.04 4.76
CA TYR A 40 -29.45 -46.17 5.45
C TYR A 40 -29.46 -44.72 4.89
N PHE A 41 -29.38 -44.55 3.60
CA PHE A 41 -29.39 -43.23 2.95
C PHE A 41 -30.76 -42.55 3.05
N THR A 42 -31.84 -43.31 3.01
CA THR A 42 -33.20 -42.80 3.24
C THR A 42 -33.38 -42.28 4.67
N ASP A 43 -32.82 -42.98 5.65
CA ASP A 43 -32.89 -42.55 7.05
C ASP A 43 -31.96 -41.35 7.33
N LEU A 44 -30.82 -41.27 6.65
CA LEU A 44 -29.91 -40.13 6.70
C LEU A 44 -30.59 -38.82 6.20
N SER A 45 -31.39 -38.93 5.13
CA SER A 45 -32.11 -37.75 4.56
C SER A 45 -33.25 -37.23 5.45
N LYS A 46 -33.71 -38.02 6.45
CA LYS A 46 -34.77 -37.63 7.40
C LYS A 46 -34.25 -37.00 8.68
N GLN A 47 -32.92 -36.94 8.91
CA GLN A 47 -32.36 -36.37 10.13
C GLN A 47 -32.55 -34.87 10.22
N PRO A 48 -32.70 -34.28 11.43
CA PRO A 48 -32.78 -32.84 11.60
C PRO A 48 -31.49 -32.17 11.16
N GLY A 49 -31.54 -31.34 10.12
CA GLY A 49 -30.38 -30.69 9.54
C GLY A 49 -29.93 -31.25 8.18
N ALA A 50 -30.57 -32.33 7.69
CA ALA A 50 -30.35 -32.79 6.32
C ALA A 50 -30.82 -31.76 5.30
N VAL A 51 -30.03 -31.56 4.23
CA VAL A 51 -30.36 -30.63 3.14
C VAL A 51 -31.53 -31.23 2.35
N ALA A 52 -32.56 -30.43 2.09
CA ALA A 52 -33.80 -30.91 1.43
C ALA A 52 -33.57 -31.41 -0.02
N VAL A 53 -32.48 -30.95 -0.67
CA VAL A 53 -32.04 -31.44 -1.99
C VAL A 53 -30.54 -31.55 -1.92
N ASP A 54 -30.01 -32.75 -1.93
CA ASP A 54 -28.58 -33.02 -2.03
C ASP A 54 -28.18 -33.28 -3.49
N VAL A 55 -26.96 -32.98 -3.85
CA VAL A 55 -26.45 -33.09 -5.23
C VAL A 55 -25.16 -33.90 -5.25
N ALA A 56 -24.99 -34.70 -6.30
CA ALA A 56 -23.79 -35.52 -6.49
C ALA A 56 -22.54 -34.60 -6.55
N HIS A 57 -21.52 -34.95 -5.77
CA HIS A 57 -20.28 -34.16 -5.67
C HIS A 57 -19.30 -34.44 -6.83
N THR A 58 -19.34 -35.66 -7.40
CA THR A 58 -18.41 -36.04 -8.50
C THR A 58 -18.48 -35.11 -9.71
N PRO A 59 -19.65 -34.72 -10.26
CA PRO A 59 -19.71 -33.77 -11.37
C PRO A 59 -19.15 -32.39 -11.00
N ILE A 60 -19.32 -31.95 -9.77
CA ILE A 60 -18.79 -30.69 -9.25
C ILE A 60 -17.27 -30.78 -9.17
N ARG A 61 -16.71 -31.84 -8.60
CA ARG A 61 -15.25 -32.07 -8.51
C ARG A 61 -14.60 -32.14 -9.91
N GLU A 62 -15.23 -32.82 -10.85
CA GLU A 62 -14.77 -32.92 -12.24
C GLU A 62 -14.83 -31.56 -12.95
N SER A 63 -15.84 -30.75 -12.69
CA SER A 63 -15.92 -29.39 -13.22
C SER A 63 -14.77 -28.51 -12.72
N PHE A 64 -14.44 -28.60 -11.42
CA PHE A 64 -13.27 -27.91 -10.85
C PHE A 64 -11.94 -28.43 -11.40
N ALA A 65 -11.80 -29.76 -11.55
CA ALA A 65 -10.61 -30.36 -12.16
C ALA A 65 -10.45 -29.93 -13.63
N THR A 66 -11.55 -29.81 -14.37
CA THR A 66 -11.55 -29.35 -15.76
C THR A 66 -11.24 -27.84 -15.84
N LEU A 67 -11.77 -27.03 -14.93
CA LEU A 67 -11.46 -25.62 -14.80
C LEU A 67 -9.99 -25.39 -14.42
N ALA A 68 -9.45 -26.19 -13.51
CA ALA A 68 -8.03 -26.13 -13.14
C ALA A 68 -7.13 -26.47 -14.33
N LYS A 69 -7.44 -27.54 -15.08
CA LYS A 69 -6.73 -27.91 -16.31
C LYS A 69 -6.84 -26.83 -17.39
N LYS A 70 -8.02 -26.21 -17.58
CA LYS A 70 -8.22 -25.10 -18.50
C LYS A 70 -7.41 -23.86 -18.10
N LYS A 71 -7.36 -23.52 -16.81
CA LYS A 71 -6.52 -22.43 -16.31
C LYS A 71 -5.04 -22.69 -16.50
N ILE A 72 -4.58 -23.91 -16.24
CA ILE A 72 -3.17 -24.29 -16.48
C ILE A 72 -2.87 -24.27 -17.98
N ALA A 73 -3.73 -24.82 -18.83
CA ALA A 73 -3.55 -24.79 -20.28
C ALA A 73 -3.61 -23.36 -20.86
N ALA A 74 -4.48 -22.50 -20.35
CA ALA A 74 -4.54 -21.09 -20.75
C ALA A 74 -3.33 -20.29 -20.23
N ALA A 75 -2.80 -20.60 -19.06
CA ALA A 75 -1.56 -20.00 -18.54
C ALA A 75 -0.32 -20.48 -19.31
N VAL A 76 -0.34 -21.71 -19.84
CA VAL A 76 0.75 -22.27 -20.65
C VAL A 76 0.62 -21.83 -22.12
N ALA A 77 -0.61 -21.60 -22.64
CA ALA A 77 -0.83 -21.15 -24.03
C ALA A 77 -0.72 -19.62 -24.19
N GLY A 78 -1.00 -18.85 -23.15
CA GLY A 78 -0.64 -17.44 -23.06
C GLY A 78 0.72 -17.36 -22.40
N GLY A 79 1.82 -17.60 -23.15
CA GLY A 79 3.18 -17.57 -22.63
C GLY A 79 3.43 -16.31 -21.80
N VAL A 80 3.16 -16.39 -20.50
CA VAL A 80 3.63 -15.38 -19.57
C VAL A 80 5.14 -15.49 -19.62
N ASP A 81 5.78 -14.53 -20.25
CA ASP A 81 7.23 -14.47 -20.33
C ASP A 81 7.76 -14.46 -18.88
N GLU A 82 8.25 -15.62 -18.43
CA GLU A 82 8.77 -15.80 -17.06
C GLU A 82 9.87 -14.78 -16.76
N ALA A 83 10.64 -14.40 -17.80
CA ALA A 83 11.66 -13.37 -17.69
C ALA A 83 11.02 -12.01 -17.41
N MET A 84 9.91 -11.67 -18.09
CA MET A 84 9.18 -10.42 -17.85
C MET A 84 8.53 -10.39 -16.46
N MET A 85 8.04 -11.53 -15.97
CA MET A 85 7.48 -11.64 -14.64
C MET A 85 8.54 -11.45 -13.55
N LYS A 86 9.73 -12.02 -13.71
CA LYS A 86 10.88 -11.78 -12.82
C LYS A 86 11.28 -10.31 -12.79
N LYS A 87 11.33 -9.65 -13.94
CA LYS A 87 11.61 -8.21 -14.05
C LYS A 87 10.53 -7.37 -13.38
N GLN A 88 9.26 -7.73 -13.51
CA GLN A 88 8.16 -7.05 -12.82
C GLN A 88 8.34 -7.11 -11.29
N VAL A 89 8.72 -8.26 -10.74
CA VAL A 89 9.02 -8.39 -9.31
C VAL A 89 10.22 -7.52 -8.92
N SER A 90 11.26 -7.47 -9.74
CA SER A 90 12.43 -6.61 -9.53
C SER A 90 12.05 -5.13 -9.50
N VAL A 91 11.17 -4.68 -10.39
CA VAL A 91 10.66 -3.29 -10.39
C VAL A 91 9.87 -2.98 -9.12
N LEU A 92 9.01 -3.90 -8.66
CA LEU A 92 8.26 -3.71 -7.40
C LEU A 92 9.20 -3.61 -6.17
N ARG A 93 10.30 -4.39 -6.17
CA ARG A 93 11.33 -4.30 -5.13
C ARG A 93 12.07 -2.96 -5.18
N LEU A 94 12.41 -2.47 -6.36
CA LEU A 94 13.01 -1.16 -6.56
C LEU A 94 12.09 -0.04 -6.06
N ILE A 95 10.81 -0.07 -6.40
CA ILE A 95 9.81 0.87 -5.90
C ILE A 95 9.76 0.86 -4.37
N SER A 96 9.73 -0.34 -3.77
CA SER A 96 9.73 -0.49 -2.31
C SER A 96 11.00 0.06 -1.68
N ALA A 97 12.17 -0.14 -2.31
CA ALA A 97 13.44 0.42 -1.83
C ALA A 97 13.41 1.95 -1.79
N TYR A 98 12.90 2.62 -2.85
CA TYR A 98 12.73 4.06 -2.84
C TYR A 98 11.79 4.55 -1.74
N ARG A 99 10.66 3.86 -1.52
CA ARG A 99 9.69 4.20 -0.46
C ARG A 99 10.27 4.10 0.95
N ILE A 100 11.18 3.16 1.17
CA ILE A 100 11.77 2.88 2.49
C ILE A 100 13.05 3.69 2.71
N GLN A 101 13.92 3.76 1.71
CA GLN A 101 15.28 4.26 1.86
C GLN A 101 15.56 5.54 1.06
N GLY A 102 14.63 5.99 0.21
CA GLY A 102 14.82 7.15 -0.66
C GLY A 102 15.20 8.43 0.10
N VAL A 103 14.69 8.61 1.32
CA VAL A 103 15.01 9.75 2.18
C VAL A 103 16.52 9.86 2.46
N GLY A 104 17.24 8.75 2.59
CA GLY A 104 18.70 8.77 2.80
C GLY A 104 19.49 9.31 1.60
N ALA A 105 18.93 9.22 0.39
CA ALA A 105 19.50 9.78 -0.85
C ALA A 105 18.93 11.15 -1.20
N ALA A 106 18.07 11.74 -0.35
CA ALA A 106 17.43 13.02 -0.61
C ALA A 106 18.41 14.19 -0.43
N GLN A 107 18.20 15.25 -1.22
CA GLN A 107 19.03 16.46 -1.22
C GLN A 107 18.52 17.47 -0.19
N LEU A 108 18.61 17.13 1.09
CA LEU A 108 18.04 17.92 2.19
C LEU A 108 18.97 19.00 2.73
N ASP A 109 20.28 18.98 2.38
CA ASP A 109 21.21 20.02 2.78
C ASP A 109 21.27 21.15 1.73
N PRO A 110 20.66 22.32 1.99
CA PRO A 110 20.69 23.44 1.05
C PRO A 110 22.11 24.03 0.87
N LEU A 111 23.00 23.81 1.84
CA LEU A 111 24.39 24.27 1.79
C LEU A 111 25.33 23.28 1.12
N LYS A 112 24.83 22.08 0.77
CA LYS A 112 25.57 21.00 0.11
C LYS A 112 26.86 20.59 0.85
N ARG A 113 26.87 20.67 2.18
CA ARG A 113 28.01 20.28 3.02
C ARG A 113 28.09 18.77 3.22
N ILE A 114 26.92 18.12 3.23
CA ILE A 114 26.79 16.68 3.36
C ILE A 114 26.22 16.13 2.05
N PRO A 115 26.99 15.31 1.30
CA PRO A 115 26.46 14.70 0.09
C PRO A 115 25.37 13.68 0.44
N PRO A 116 24.34 13.50 -0.42
CA PRO A 116 23.37 12.44 -0.27
C PRO A 116 24.05 11.07 -0.19
N GLN A 117 23.48 10.17 0.57
CA GLN A 117 24.02 8.80 0.70
C GLN A 117 23.88 8.04 -0.61
N ASN A 118 24.90 7.28 -0.96
CA ASN A 118 24.81 6.31 -2.05
C ASN A 118 24.21 5.00 -1.50
N ILE A 119 22.97 4.72 -1.88
CA ILE A 119 22.22 3.55 -1.41
C ILE A 119 22.10 2.56 -2.58
N GLU A 120 22.80 1.43 -2.49
CA GLU A 120 22.84 0.41 -3.54
C GLU A 120 21.43 -0.10 -3.93
N ALA A 121 20.53 -0.23 -2.96
CA ALA A 121 19.16 -0.68 -3.20
C ALA A 121 18.33 0.27 -4.08
N LEU A 122 18.80 1.50 -4.34
CA LEU A 122 18.15 2.45 -5.26
C LEU A 122 18.68 2.33 -6.70
N ASP A 123 19.74 1.55 -6.93
CA ASP A 123 20.26 1.26 -8.27
C ASP A 123 19.42 0.13 -8.92
N PRO A 124 18.84 0.34 -10.11
CA PRO A 124 18.17 -0.73 -10.85
C PRO A 124 19.01 -1.99 -11.05
N LYS A 125 20.33 -1.84 -11.22
CA LYS A 125 21.26 -2.96 -11.39
C LYS A 125 21.31 -3.89 -10.18
N PHE A 126 21.15 -3.37 -8.98
CA PHE A 126 21.05 -4.16 -7.76
C PHE A 126 19.87 -5.15 -7.80
N HIS A 127 18.81 -4.79 -8.50
CA HIS A 127 17.62 -5.63 -8.70
C HIS A 127 17.66 -6.48 -9.97
N GLY A 128 18.81 -6.53 -10.67
CA GLY A 128 18.96 -7.27 -11.92
C GLY A 128 18.27 -6.62 -13.13
N LEU A 129 18.00 -5.31 -13.05
CA LEU A 129 17.48 -4.53 -14.16
C LEU A 129 18.64 -3.84 -14.90
N SER A 130 18.56 -3.80 -16.23
CA SER A 130 19.60 -3.28 -17.11
C SER A 130 19.12 -2.05 -17.91
N ASP A 131 20.02 -1.39 -18.58
CA ASP A 131 19.70 -0.27 -19.46
C ASP A 131 18.76 -0.68 -20.61
N ALA A 132 18.80 -1.95 -21.05
CA ALA A 132 17.87 -2.49 -22.05
C ALA A 132 16.41 -2.56 -21.55
N ASP A 133 16.21 -2.54 -20.24
CA ASP A 133 14.87 -2.63 -19.62
C ASP A 133 14.20 -1.27 -19.47
N MET A 134 14.93 -0.16 -19.67
CA MET A 134 14.44 1.19 -19.39
C MET A 134 13.21 1.59 -20.21
N ALA A 135 13.05 1.05 -21.43
CA ALA A 135 11.90 1.30 -22.28
C ALA A 135 10.72 0.35 -22.04
N LEU A 136 10.93 -0.74 -21.29
CA LEU A 136 9.90 -1.73 -21.02
C LEU A 136 8.85 -1.19 -20.06
N GLN A 137 7.60 -1.59 -20.31
CA GLN A 137 6.43 -1.17 -19.52
C GLN A 137 6.21 -2.08 -18.33
N PHE A 138 6.13 -1.49 -17.12
CA PHE A 138 5.90 -2.22 -15.89
C PHE A 138 4.69 -1.69 -15.12
N ASN A 139 4.04 -2.58 -14.39
CA ASN A 139 2.95 -2.22 -13.49
C ASN A 139 3.53 -1.68 -12.18
N MET A 140 2.98 -0.59 -11.68
CA MET A 140 3.43 0.08 -10.45
C MET A 140 2.98 -0.60 -9.15
N GLY A 141 2.11 -1.60 -9.24
CA GLY A 141 1.50 -2.21 -8.05
C GLY A 141 0.50 -1.27 -7.37
N GLU A 142 0.51 -1.29 -6.04
CA GLU A 142 -0.24 -0.30 -5.26
C GLU A 142 0.49 1.05 -5.25
N GLY A 143 -0.18 2.07 -5.69
CA GLY A 143 0.36 3.41 -5.86
C GLY A 143 0.53 3.70 -7.35
N ASP A 144 -0.07 4.80 -7.76
CA ASP A 144 -0.10 5.18 -9.17
C ASP A 144 0.32 6.64 -9.27
N PHE A 145 1.55 6.86 -9.76
CA PHE A 145 2.05 8.21 -9.98
C PHE A 145 1.22 9.03 -10.98
N SER A 146 0.33 8.39 -11.74
CA SER A 146 -0.36 9.08 -12.82
C SER A 146 -1.73 8.54 -13.20
N GLY A 147 -2.29 7.56 -12.48
CA GLY A 147 -3.52 6.85 -12.90
C GLY A 147 -3.37 5.98 -14.15
N GLN A 148 -2.15 5.73 -14.62
CA GLN A 148 -1.91 5.09 -15.93
C GLN A 148 -1.63 3.58 -15.87
N GLY A 149 -1.57 2.97 -14.71
CA GLY A 149 -1.43 1.53 -14.50
C GLY A 149 -0.10 0.90 -14.95
N LYS A 150 0.50 1.34 -16.06
CA LYS A 150 1.82 0.89 -16.55
C LYS A 150 2.63 2.07 -17.07
N LEU A 151 3.91 2.10 -16.69
CA LEU A 151 4.87 3.11 -17.11
C LEU A 151 6.19 2.47 -17.58
N PRO A 152 6.96 3.14 -18.48
CA PRO A 152 8.33 2.75 -18.77
C PRO A 152 9.20 2.78 -17.50
N LEU A 153 10.14 1.83 -17.36
CA LEU A 153 11.04 1.79 -16.20
C LEU A 153 11.78 3.12 -15.98
N SER A 154 12.23 3.76 -17.05
CA SER A 154 12.88 5.07 -16.98
C SER A 154 11.99 6.14 -16.34
N GLN A 155 10.71 6.15 -16.66
CA GLN A 155 9.75 7.08 -16.07
C GLN A 155 9.46 6.76 -14.61
N ILE A 156 9.34 5.46 -14.29
CA ILE A 156 9.19 4.99 -12.90
C ILE A 156 10.35 5.49 -12.04
N ILE A 157 11.58 5.28 -12.49
CA ILE A 157 12.78 5.72 -11.77
C ILE A 157 12.84 7.25 -11.63
N SER A 158 12.49 7.98 -12.70
CA SER A 158 12.43 9.44 -12.66
C SER A 158 11.44 9.93 -11.61
N ASN A 159 10.21 9.39 -11.62
CA ASN A 159 9.17 9.74 -10.67
C ASN A 159 9.57 9.39 -9.22
N LEU A 160 10.17 8.22 -9.00
CA LEU A 160 10.66 7.80 -7.70
C LEU A 160 11.76 8.72 -7.17
N LYS A 161 12.74 9.07 -8.01
CA LYS A 161 13.81 10.00 -7.63
C LYS A 161 13.26 11.38 -7.29
N GLN A 162 12.32 11.88 -8.10
CA GLN A 162 11.69 13.19 -7.84
C GLN A 162 10.91 13.17 -6.53
N THR A 163 10.13 12.10 -6.28
CA THR A 163 9.28 12.00 -5.09
C THR A 163 10.08 11.81 -3.80
N TYR A 164 11.10 10.94 -3.81
CA TYR A 164 11.76 10.48 -2.58
C TYR A 164 13.19 11.00 -2.40
N CYS A 165 13.86 11.46 -3.45
CA CYS A 165 15.27 11.87 -3.40
C CYS A 165 15.46 13.35 -3.75
N GLY A 166 14.39 14.14 -3.81
CA GLY A 166 14.43 15.58 -4.10
C GLY A 166 14.82 16.41 -2.88
N HIS A 167 14.41 17.70 -2.90
CA HIS A 167 14.61 18.64 -1.79
C HIS A 167 13.54 18.52 -0.69
N ILE A 168 12.49 17.74 -0.93
CA ILE A 168 11.45 17.36 0.03
C ILE A 168 11.50 15.86 0.14
N ALA A 169 11.56 15.32 1.34
CA ALA A 169 11.49 13.90 1.61
C ALA A 169 10.35 13.60 2.59
N VAL A 170 9.80 12.41 2.49
CA VAL A 170 8.72 11.94 3.35
C VAL A 170 9.06 10.59 3.96
N GLU A 171 8.94 10.49 5.27
CA GLU A 171 9.06 9.25 6.03
C GLU A 171 7.68 8.89 6.59
N TYR A 172 7.09 7.79 6.12
CA TYR A 172 5.73 7.40 6.46
C TYR A 172 5.57 5.89 6.70
N ILE A 173 6.60 5.10 6.43
CA ILE A 173 6.53 3.63 6.48
C ILE A 173 6.21 3.13 7.90
N TYR A 174 6.62 3.87 8.93
CA TYR A 174 6.37 3.55 10.34
C TYR A 174 4.93 3.80 10.79
N ILE A 175 4.08 4.43 9.99
CA ILE A 175 2.66 4.64 10.31
C ILE A 175 1.96 3.27 10.40
N PRO A 176 1.44 2.87 11.57
CA PRO A 176 0.87 1.53 11.74
C PRO A 176 -0.47 1.38 11.01
N ASN A 177 -1.28 2.44 10.93
CA ASN A 177 -2.54 2.42 10.21
C ASN A 177 -2.28 2.34 8.69
N THR A 178 -2.78 1.28 8.07
CA THR A 178 -2.54 1.01 6.65
C THR A 178 -3.22 2.03 5.73
N GLU A 179 -4.40 2.53 6.09
CA GLU A 179 -5.14 3.51 5.28
C GLU A 179 -4.45 4.87 5.31
N GLU A 180 -4.04 5.35 6.48
CA GLU A 180 -3.27 6.58 6.65
C GLU A 180 -1.94 6.50 5.88
N ARG A 181 -1.22 5.40 6.03
CA ARG A 181 0.04 5.16 5.32
C ARG A 181 -0.15 5.17 3.80
N ARG A 182 -1.22 4.55 3.28
CA ARG A 182 -1.57 4.58 1.86
C ARG A 182 -1.93 5.98 1.40
N TRP A 183 -2.69 6.72 2.20
CA TRP A 183 -3.07 8.09 1.89
C TRP A 183 -1.83 9.00 1.75
N VAL A 184 -0.91 8.97 2.73
CA VAL A 184 0.33 9.75 2.68
C VAL A 184 1.15 9.38 1.44
N ARG A 185 1.35 8.09 1.19
CA ARG A 185 2.06 7.63 -0.01
C ARG A 185 1.43 8.17 -1.28
N ASN A 186 0.14 7.94 -1.47
CA ASN A 186 -0.57 8.32 -2.68
C ASN A 186 -0.55 9.84 -2.90
N TYR A 187 -0.67 10.62 -1.83
CA TYR A 187 -0.57 12.07 -1.90
C TYR A 187 0.81 12.51 -2.44
N PHE A 188 1.90 12.06 -1.83
CA PHE A 188 3.25 12.45 -2.25
C PHE A 188 3.61 11.93 -3.65
N GLU A 189 3.22 10.71 -3.97
CA GLU A 189 3.43 10.14 -5.31
C GLU A 189 2.61 10.87 -6.38
N SER A 190 1.39 11.32 -6.09
CA SER A 190 0.55 12.03 -7.05
C SER A 190 1.10 13.41 -7.42
N VAL A 191 1.73 14.10 -6.48
CA VAL A 191 2.33 15.44 -6.68
C VAL A 191 3.84 15.38 -6.92
N LEU A 192 4.44 14.19 -6.94
CA LEU A 192 5.89 13.96 -7.09
C LEU A 192 6.73 14.78 -6.11
N SER A 193 6.25 14.95 -4.88
CA SER A 193 6.84 15.83 -3.86
C SER A 193 7.15 17.26 -4.36
N THR A 194 6.47 17.70 -5.42
CA THR A 194 6.66 19.01 -6.02
C THR A 194 5.40 19.84 -5.86
N PRO A 195 5.34 20.74 -4.86
CA PRO A 195 4.17 21.55 -4.64
C PRO A 195 3.96 22.53 -5.81
N SER A 196 2.73 22.62 -6.28
CA SER A 196 2.34 23.61 -7.30
C SER A 196 1.64 24.78 -6.62
N TYR A 197 2.31 25.93 -6.58
CA TYR A 197 1.75 27.16 -6.03
C TYR A 197 1.40 28.16 -7.13
N ASN A 198 0.21 28.72 -7.06
CA ASN A 198 -0.17 29.86 -7.89
C ASN A 198 0.52 31.14 -7.42
N VAL A 199 0.39 32.23 -8.20
CA VAL A 199 1.07 33.52 -7.92
C VAL A 199 0.64 34.10 -6.58
N GLU A 200 -0.63 33.97 -6.23
CA GLU A 200 -1.18 34.50 -4.98
C GLU A 200 -0.64 33.76 -3.76
N GLN A 201 -0.58 32.44 -3.83
CA GLN A 201 0.04 31.62 -2.79
C GLN A 201 1.52 31.93 -2.60
N LYS A 202 2.28 32.10 -3.69
CA LYS A 202 3.70 32.48 -3.63
C LYS A 202 3.89 33.85 -2.99
N ARG A 203 3.06 34.84 -3.34
CA ARG A 203 3.09 36.18 -2.73
C ARG A 203 2.77 36.14 -1.25
N ARG A 204 1.80 35.32 -0.86
CA ARG A 204 1.45 35.12 0.54
C ARG A 204 2.60 34.52 1.34
N ILE A 205 3.22 33.45 0.85
CA ILE A 205 4.38 32.81 1.48
C ILE A 205 5.50 33.84 1.66
N LEU A 206 5.85 34.58 0.59
CA LEU A 206 6.87 35.62 0.66
C LEU A 206 6.53 36.72 1.68
N LYS A 207 5.28 37.18 1.74
CA LYS A 207 4.83 38.17 2.71
C LYS A 207 4.99 37.66 4.15
N GLU A 208 4.62 36.44 4.42
CA GLU A 208 4.69 35.82 5.75
C GLU A 208 6.15 35.62 6.19
N MET A 209 7.02 35.15 5.31
CA MET A 209 8.46 35.03 5.57
C MET A 209 9.11 36.43 5.82
N THR A 210 8.78 37.42 4.99
CA THR A 210 9.27 38.81 5.17
C THR A 210 8.78 39.39 6.48
N ALA A 211 7.54 39.13 6.88
CA ALA A 211 6.99 39.61 8.13
C ALA A 211 7.73 39.00 9.33
N ALA A 212 8.03 37.71 9.29
CA ALA A 212 8.80 37.02 10.31
C ALA A 212 10.20 37.62 10.49
N GLU A 213 10.94 37.75 9.39
CA GLU A 213 12.29 38.34 9.39
C GLU A 213 12.26 39.80 9.87
N THR A 214 11.30 40.57 9.40
CA THR A 214 11.18 42.01 9.77
C THR A 214 10.89 42.17 11.25
N LEU A 215 10.02 41.31 11.83
CA LEU A 215 9.74 41.35 13.26
C LEU A 215 11.01 41.02 14.06
N GLU A 216 11.77 40.02 13.68
CA GLU A 216 13.02 39.64 14.38
C GLU A 216 14.06 40.77 14.30
N ARG A 217 14.24 41.42 13.15
CA ARG A 217 15.11 42.58 12.97
C ARG A 217 14.66 43.75 13.83
N TYR A 218 13.36 44.05 13.87
CA TYR A 218 12.80 45.10 14.72
C TYR A 218 13.08 44.86 16.18
N LEU A 219 12.81 43.61 16.68
CA LEU A 219 13.07 43.23 18.07
C LEU A 219 14.57 43.31 18.41
N HIS A 220 15.44 42.94 17.49
CA HIS A 220 16.89 43.04 17.66
C HIS A 220 17.34 44.49 17.82
N THR A 221 16.78 45.40 17.04
CA THR A 221 17.12 46.83 17.10
C THR A 221 16.53 47.53 18.32
N LYS A 222 15.30 47.13 18.71
CA LYS A 222 14.57 47.77 19.81
C LYS A 222 15.03 47.31 21.18
N TYR A 223 15.41 46.04 21.32
CA TYR A 223 15.77 45.42 22.58
C TYR A 223 17.20 44.90 22.56
N VAL A 224 18.15 45.81 22.44
CA VAL A 224 19.58 45.49 22.37
C VAL A 224 20.03 44.78 23.68
N GLY A 225 20.79 43.69 23.52
CA GLY A 225 21.38 42.95 24.66
C GLY A 225 20.43 41.93 25.33
N GLN A 226 19.17 41.84 24.92
CA GLN A 226 18.29 40.78 25.40
C GLN A 226 18.57 39.45 24.65
N LYS A 227 18.67 38.37 25.42
CA LYS A 227 18.76 37.03 24.81
C LYS A 227 17.45 36.70 24.13
N ARG A 228 17.54 36.42 22.82
CA ARG A 228 16.40 36.07 21.99
C ARG A 228 16.77 34.88 21.09
N PHE A 229 15.86 33.95 20.99
CA PHE A 229 15.92 32.87 20.02
C PHE A 229 14.97 33.20 18.89
N GLY A 230 15.48 33.30 17.68
CA GLY A 230 14.74 33.58 16.44
C GLY A 230 14.56 32.30 15.62
N VAL A 231 13.95 32.47 14.45
CA VAL A 231 13.75 31.41 13.47
C VAL A 231 14.66 31.59 12.24
N GLU A 232 15.77 32.31 12.40
CA GLU A 232 16.70 32.59 11.31
C GLU A 232 17.11 31.29 10.59
N GLY A 233 16.81 31.22 9.29
CA GLY A 233 16.97 30.03 8.44
C GLY A 233 15.76 29.07 8.45
N GLY A 234 14.76 29.31 9.28
CA GLY A 234 13.53 28.53 9.40
C GLY A 234 12.25 29.34 9.17
N GLU A 235 12.32 30.52 8.55
CA GLU A 235 11.18 31.44 8.36
C GLU A 235 10.02 30.81 7.59
N SER A 236 10.32 29.82 6.73
CA SER A 236 9.31 29.05 6.00
C SER A 236 8.38 28.26 6.92
N ALA A 237 8.81 27.93 8.15
CA ALA A 237 7.97 27.27 9.14
C ALA A 237 6.78 28.13 9.56
N ILE A 238 6.94 29.47 9.57
CA ILE A 238 5.85 30.40 9.89
C ILE A 238 4.76 30.35 8.84
N ALA A 239 5.14 30.42 7.56
CA ALA A 239 4.20 30.31 6.45
C ALA A 239 3.50 28.93 6.44
N GLY A 240 4.26 27.85 6.74
CA GLY A 240 3.72 26.49 6.85
C GLY A 240 2.71 26.35 7.98
N LEU A 241 3.02 26.83 9.18
CA LEU A 241 2.13 26.79 10.34
C LEU A 241 0.86 27.61 10.11
N ASN A 242 0.99 28.82 9.55
CA ASN A 242 -0.17 29.65 9.23
C ASN A 242 -1.10 28.97 8.21
N TYR A 243 -0.53 28.35 7.18
CA TYR A 243 -1.30 27.58 6.19
C TYR A 243 -2.02 26.39 6.82
N LEU A 244 -1.32 25.64 7.70
CA LEU A 244 -1.87 24.50 8.42
C LEU A 244 -3.05 24.92 9.30
N ILE A 245 -2.87 25.95 10.14
CA ILE A 245 -3.91 26.43 11.07
C ILE A 245 -5.13 26.93 10.31
N GLN A 246 -4.93 27.66 9.21
CA GLN A 246 -6.05 28.17 8.41
C GLN A 246 -6.84 27.05 7.71
N ASN A 247 -6.18 26.01 7.22
CA ASN A 247 -6.90 24.89 6.62
C ASN A 247 -7.56 24.01 7.69
N ALA A 248 -6.87 23.74 8.79
CA ALA A 248 -7.46 23.02 9.91
C ALA A 248 -8.76 23.70 10.41
N GLY A 249 -8.75 25.04 10.54
CA GLY A 249 -9.96 25.78 10.90
C GLY A 249 -11.09 25.68 9.86
N LYS A 250 -10.77 25.64 8.56
CA LYS A 250 -11.78 25.39 7.51
C LYS A 250 -12.38 24.00 7.59
N ASP A 251 -11.57 23.03 8.02
CA ASP A 251 -11.98 21.63 8.19
C ASP A 251 -12.67 21.37 9.56
N GLY A 252 -12.93 22.44 10.34
CA GLY A 252 -13.69 22.38 11.59
C GLY A 252 -12.86 22.16 12.84
N VAL A 253 -11.54 22.29 12.79
CA VAL A 253 -10.68 22.27 13.99
C VAL A 253 -10.86 23.56 14.77
N GLU A 254 -11.29 23.46 16.01
CA GLU A 254 -11.59 24.61 16.89
C GLU A 254 -10.36 25.05 17.71
N GLU A 255 -9.49 24.10 18.07
CA GLU A 255 -8.32 24.36 18.92
C GLU A 255 -7.06 23.74 18.32
N VAL A 256 -5.95 24.49 18.36
CA VAL A 256 -4.62 24.05 17.97
C VAL A 256 -3.65 24.25 19.13
N ILE A 257 -3.00 23.19 19.59
CA ILE A 257 -2.01 23.23 20.66
C ILE A 257 -0.62 23.15 20.06
N ILE A 258 0.21 24.16 20.30
CA ILE A 258 1.60 24.22 19.83
C ILE A 258 2.54 23.93 20.99
N GLY A 259 3.26 22.81 20.91
CA GLY A 259 4.31 22.43 21.87
C GLY A 259 5.70 22.79 21.32
N MET A 260 6.55 23.38 22.17
CA MET A 260 7.91 23.76 21.81
C MET A 260 8.90 23.32 22.90
N ALA A 261 10.01 22.69 22.50
CA ALA A 261 11.09 22.31 23.40
C ALA A 261 11.86 23.54 23.91
N HIS A 262 12.12 24.50 23.03
CA HIS A 262 12.77 25.77 23.34
C HIS A 262 11.92 26.93 22.80
N ARG A 263 11.20 27.58 23.71
CA ARG A 263 10.33 28.69 23.37
C ARG A 263 11.15 29.95 23.05
N GLY A 264 11.18 30.37 21.78
CA GLY A 264 11.71 31.66 21.35
C GLY A 264 10.66 32.77 21.44
N LEU A 265 11.04 33.97 21.85
CA LEU A 265 10.13 35.12 21.92
C LEU A 265 9.51 35.47 20.56
N SER A 266 10.27 35.34 19.48
CA SER A 266 9.80 35.66 18.12
C SER A 266 8.66 34.75 17.67
N LEU A 267 8.74 33.45 17.94
CA LEU A 267 7.72 32.47 17.52
C LEU A 267 6.35 32.71 18.18
N ILE A 268 6.32 33.26 19.41
CA ILE A 268 5.05 33.50 20.12
C ILE A 268 4.32 34.70 19.52
N HIS A 269 5.04 35.68 18.97
CA HIS A 269 4.47 36.92 18.46
C HIS A 269 4.16 36.88 16.95
N ILE A 270 4.74 35.91 16.26
CA ILE A 270 4.52 35.71 14.83
C ILE A 270 3.29 34.86 14.57
#